data_537f5812419700e6d3334785aa6441bb
#
_entry.id   537f5812419700e6d3334785aa6441bb
#
_cell.length_a   1.000
_cell.length_b   1.000
_cell.length_c   1.000
_cell.angle_alpha   90.00
_cell.angle_beta   90.00
_cell.angle_gamma   90.00
#
_symmetry.space_group_name_H-M   'P 1'
#
loop_
_entity.id
_entity.type
_entity.pdbx_description
1 polymer ?
#
loop_
_entity_poly.entity_id
_entity_poly.type
_entity_poly.pdbx_seq_one_letter_code
_entity_poly.pdbx_strand_id
1 'polypeptide(L)'
;AYASVIPNFIQKMLGGEAPTIYGDGKQTRDFVHVRDVSDVVVDLIVRDIEFEFSEANVSCNYQHSVLDIVQIINENLVKAGHIAEPLTPLYTAAREGDILHSVGDNSRISLILGRTIDDRFESGITKMIEHEISCSNRI
;
A
#
# COMPACT_ATOMS: atom_id res chain seq x y z
N ALA A 1 15.11 6.12 -9.65
CA ALA A 1 14.61 5.74 -8.33
C ALA A 1 13.13 5.37 -8.46
N TYR A 2 12.77 4.13 -8.14
CA TYR A 2 11.36 3.72 -8.06
C TYR A 2 10.76 4.33 -6.77
N ALA A 3 10.25 5.54 -6.87
CA ALA A 3 9.43 6.06 -5.78
C ALA A 3 8.11 5.26 -5.78
N SER A 4 7.80 4.60 -4.67
CA SER A 4 6.52 3.90 -4.50
C SER A 4 5.36 4.87 -4.72
N VAL A 5 4.29 4.41 -5.37
CA VAL A 5 3.13 5.25 -5.70
C VAL A 5 2.51 5.91 -4.47
N ILE A 6 2.38 5.17 -3.36
CA ILE A 6 1.75 5.66 -2.13
C ILE A 6 2.50 6.85 -1.52
N PRO A 7 3.81 6.77 -1.19
CA PRO A 7 4.54 7.92 -0.65
C PRO A 7 4.55 9.13 -1.59
N ASN A 8 4.67 8.90 -2.90
CA ASN A 8 4.66 9.98 -3.88
C ASN A 8 3.30 10.72 -3.90
N PHE A 9 2.20 9.98 -3.83
CA PHE A 9 0.87 10.58 -3.77
C PHE A 9 0.65 11.33 -2.45
N ILE A 10 1.05 10.74 -1.31
CA ILE A 10 0.95 11.41 -0.01
C ILE A 10 1.69 12.74 -0.03
N GLN A 11 2.97 12.77 -0.47
CA GLN A 11 3.78 13.99 -0.52
C GLN A 11 3.15 15.07 -1.42
N LYS A 12 2.70 14.70 -2.63
CA LYS A 12 2.05 15.64 -3.53
C LYS A 12 0.77 16.21 -2.95
N MET A 13 -0.09 15.34 -2.44
CA MET A 13 -1.41 15.73 -1.95
C MET A 13 -1.33 16.52 -0.64
N LEU A 14 -0.34 16.25 0.22
CA LEU A 14 -0.02 17.11 1.37
C LEU A 14 0.40 18.52 0.95
N GLY A 15 1.09 18.65 -0.18
CA GLY A 15 1.42 19.95 -0.79
C GLY A 15 0.25 20.63 -1.50
N GLY A 16 -0.97 20.06 -1.49
CA GLY A 16 -2.13 20.58 -2.20
C GLY A 16 -2.09 20.32 -3.72
N GLU A 17 -1.17 19.49 -4.20
CA GLU A 17 -1.02 19.16 -5.61
C GLU A 17 -1.83 17.91 -5.98
N ALA A 18 -2.52 17.95 -7.13
CA ALA A 18 -3.25 16.81 -7.66
C ALA A 18 -2.29 15.66 -8.01
N PRO A 19 -2.61 14.41 -7.60
CA PRO A 19 -1.81 13.25 -7.97
C PRO A 19 -1.96 12.94 -9.46
N THR A 20 -0.91 12.43 -10.10
CA THR A 20 -0.93 12.04 -11.52
C THR A 20 -1.08 10.54 -11.64
N ILE A 21 -2.17 10.09 -12.28
CA ILE A 21 -2.48 8.70 -12.56
C ILE A 21 -2.09 8.38 -14.01
N TYR A 22 -1.33 7.30 -14.20
CA TYR A 22 -1.03 6.75 -15.52
C TYR A 22 -2.09 5.72 -15.89
N GLY A 23 -2.76 5.89 -17.05
CA GLY A 23 -3.92 5.10 -17.43
C GLY A 23 -5.21 5.57 -16.76
N ASP A 24 -6.14 4.65 -16.52
CA ASP A 24 -7.44 4.91 -15.91
C ASP A 24 -7.47 4.75 -14.36
N GLY A 25 -6.37 4.36 -13.77
CA GLY A 25 -6.23 4.15 -12.32
C GLY A 25 -6.84 2.85 -11.78
N LYS A 26 -7.36 1.98 -12.64
CA LYS A 26 -7.96 0.68 -12.25
C LYS A 26 -6.94 -0.44 -12.11
N GLN A 27 -5.68 -0.20 -12.45
CA GLN A 27 -4.62 -1.17 -12.21
C GLN A 27 -4.53 -1.47 -10.71
N THR A 28 -4.46 -2.76 -10.38
CA THR A 28 -4.49 -3.22 -8.98
C THR A 28 -3.17 -3.87 -8.57
N ARG A 29 -2.87 -3.78 -7.28
CA ARG A 29 -1.73 -4.43 -6.63
C ARG A 29 -2.16 -5.01 -5.29
N ASP A 30 -1.46 -6.04 -4.88
CA ASP A 30 -1.50 -6.58 -3.52
C ASP A 30 -0.47 -5.81 -2.69
N PHE A 31 -0.95 -4.97 -1.76
CA PHE A 31 -0.11 -4.17 -0.89
C PHE A 31 0.03 -4.83 0.47
N VAL A 32 1.16 -5.44 0.71
CA VAL A 32 1.49 -6.02 2.01
C VAL A 32 2.16 -4.99 2.91
N HIS A 33 1.73 -4.89 4.16
CA HIS A 33 2.33 -3.97 5.12
C HIS A 33 3.69 -4.52 5.61
N VAL A 34 4.70 -3.66 5.72
CA VAL A 34 6.08 -4.06 6.09
C VAL A 34 6.14 -4.81 7.43
N ARG A 35 5.28 -4.49 8.40
CA ARG A 35 5.19 -5.23 9.66
C ARG A 35 4.77 -6.67 9.47
N ASP A 36 3.82 -6.93 8.58
CA ASP A 36 3.36 -8.30 8.33
C ASP A 36 4.48 -9.14 7.73
N VAL A 37 5.28 -8.55 6.83
CA VAL A 37 6.50 -9.21 6.31
C VAL A 37 7.49 -9.49 7.44
N SER A 38 7.73 -8.51 8.31
CA SER A 38 8.64 -8.67 9.44
C SER A 38 8.15 -9.72 10.44
N ASP A 39 6.85 -9.71 10.76
CA ASP A 39 6.23 -10.67 11.67
C ASP A 39 6.32 -12.10 11.11
N VAL A 40 6.11 -12.27 9.80
CA VAL A 40 6.31 -13.55 9.11
C VAL A 40 7.75 -14.04 9.27
N VAL A 41 8.74 -13.18 8.99
CA VAL A 41 10.15 -13.53 9.12
C VAL A 41 10.49 -13.94 10.54
N VAL A 42 10.02 -13.21 11.55
CA VAL A 42 10.22 -13.54 12.97
C VAL A 42 9.56 -14.87 13.32
N ASP A 43 8.30 -15.06 12.91
CA ASP A 43 7.59 -16.34 13.14
C ASP A 43 8.37 -17.54 12.56
N LEU A 44 8.91 -17.40 11.34
CA LEU A 44 9.68 -18.46 10.68
C LEU A 44 11.00 -18.77 11.40
N ILE A 45 11.64 -17.76 11.99
CA ILE A 45 12.90 -17.94 12.74
C ILE A 45 12.65 -18.59 14.12
N VAL A 46 11.58 -18.17 14.79
CA VAL A 46 11.35 -18.53 16.21
C VAL A 46 10.65 -19.89 16.36
N ARG A 47 9.81 -20.28 15.40
CA ARG A 47 8.92 -21.45 15.56
C ARG A 47 9.52 -22.79 15.21
N ASP A 48 10.76 -22.91 14.78
CA ASP A 48 11.39 -24.17 14.36
C ASP A 48 10.46 -25.04 13.47
N ILE A 49 9.92 -24.41 12.40
CA ILE A 49 8.92 -25.04 11.53
C ILE A 49 9.65 -25.82 10.44
N GLU A 50 9.34 -27.10 10.29
CA GLU A 50 9.73 -27.87 9.12
C GLU A 50 8.89 -27.45 7.90
N PHE A 51 9.54 -27.16 6.79
CA PHE A 51 8.88 -26.71 5.56
C PHE A 51 8.83 -27.83 4.52
N GLU A 52 7.64 -28.06 3.98
CA GLU A 52 7.48 -28.85 2.76
C GLU A 52 7.82 -28.02 1.50
N PHE A 53 7.89 -26.69 1.62
CA PHE A 53 8.05 -25.76 0.49
C PHE A 53 9.36 -24.99 0.63
N SER A 54 10.07 -24.84 -0.49
CA SER A 54 11.27 -24.01 -0.57
C SER A 54 10.98 -22.52 -0.70
N GLU A 55 9.74 -22.14 -1.03
CA GLU A 55 9.30 -20.77 -1.29
C GLU A 55 7.84 -20.57 -0.94
N ALA A 56 7.49 -19.36 -0.48
CA ALA A 56 6.12 -18.93 -0.25
C ALA A 56 6.00 -17.41 -0.46
N ASN A 57 4.87 -16.96 -1.00
CA ASN A 57 4.59 -15.54 -1.11
C ASN A 57 4.08 -15.00 0.22
N VAL A 58 4.58 -13.82 0.59
CA VAL A 58 4.02 -13.01 1.67
C VAL A 58 3.15 -11.93 1.04
N SER A 59 1.84 -12.14 1.03
CA SER A 59 0.85 -11.27 0.40
C SER A 59 -0.46 -11.30 1.19
N CYS A 60 -1.32 -10.28 0.98
CA CYS A 60 -2.63 -10.23 1.64
C CYS A 60 -3.69 -11.04 0.88
N ASN A 61 -3.41 -11.45 -0.36
CA ASN A 61 -4.37 -12.06 -1.28
C ASN A 61 -5.57 -11.12 -1.53
N TYR A 62 -5.32 -9.82 -1.54
CA TYR A 62 -6.29 -8.77 -1.78
C TYR A 62 -5.76 -7.74 -2.76
N GLN A 63 -6.63 -7.11 -3.53
CA GLN A 63 -6.24 -6.16 -4.56
C GLN A 63 -6.84 -4.78 -4.29
N HIS A 64 -5.97 -3.76 -4.32
CA HIS A 64 -6.38 -2.37 -4.27
C HIS A 64 -5.93 -1.64 -5.54
N SER A 65 -6.79 -0.78 -6.05
CA SER A 65 -6.52 0.04 -7.23
C SER A 65 -5.73 1.31 -6.89
N VAL A 66 -5.17 1.94 -7.91
CA VAL A 66 -4.56 3.28 -7.74
C VAL A 66 -5.61 4.32 -7.35
N LEU A 67 -6.87 4.15 -7.78
CA LEU A 67 -7.98 5.02 -7.36
C LEU A 67 -8.29 4.89 -5.87
N ASP A 68 -8.22 3.67 -5.30
CA ASP A 68 -8.42 3.46 -3.87
C ASP A 68 -7.35 4.19 -3.04
N ILE A 69 -6.09 4.22 -3.53
CA ILE A 69 -5.01 5.00 -2.88
C ILE A 69 -5.38 6.48 -2.82
N VAL A 70 -5.80 7.06 -3.95
CA VAL A 70 -6.18 8.49 -4.03
C VAL A 70 -7.36 8.79 -3.12
N GLN A 71 -8.37 7.92 -3.11
CA GLN A 71 -9.55 8.08 -2.26
C GLN A 71 -9.16 8.09 -0.78
N ILE A 72 -8.41 7.10 -0.32
CA ILE A 72 -8.00 7.00 1.09
C ILE A 72 -7.16 8.22 1.52
N ILE A 73 -6.24 8.67 0.67
CA ILE A 73 -5.43 9.85 0.97
C ILE A 73 -6.32 11.09 1.07
N ASN A 74 -7.22 11.32 0.13
CA ASN A 74 -8.16 12.44 0.16
C ASN A 74 -8.98 12.45 1.45
N GLU A 75 -9.59 11.32 1.81
CA GLU A 75 -10.41 11.20 3.01
C GLU A 75 -9.63 11.56 4.28
N ASN A 76 -8.40 11.07 4.40
CA ASN A 76 -7.53 11.37 5.53
C ASN A 76 -7.11 12.85 5.58
N LEU A 77 -6.75 13.44 4.46
CA LEU A 77 -6.30 14.84 4.39
C LEU A 77 -7.44 15.83 4.66
N VAL A 78 -8.65 15.56 4.15
CA VAL A 78 -9.86 16.35 4.44
C VAL A 78 -10.20 16.22 5.92
N LYS A 79 -10.21 15.01 6.48
CA LYS A 79 -10.49 14.75 7.90
C LYS A 79 -9.50 15.45 8.83
N ALA A 80 -8.22 15.51 8.42
CA ALA A 80 -7.17 16.19 9.16
C ALA A 80 -7.17 17.73 8.96
N GLY A 81 -8.00 18.28 8.08
CA GLY A 81 -8.07 19.70 7.76
C GLY A 81 -6.88 20.24 6.96
N HIS A 82 -6.10 19.35 6.32
CA HIS A 82 -4.98 19.76 5.44
C HIS A 82 -5.44 20.27 4.09
N ILE A 83 -6.54 19.74 3.57
CA ILE A 83 -7.19 20.21 2.36
C ILE A 83 -8.68 20.46 2.65
N ALA A 84 -9.28 21.46 1.98
CA ALA A 84 -10.68 21.81 2.20
C ALA A 84 -11.64 20.83 1.51
N GLU A 85 -11.21 20.29 0.37
CA GLU A 85 -11.99 19.37 -0.47
C GLU A 85 -11.06 18.35 -1.15
N PRO A 86 -11.60 17.20 -1.59
CA PRO A 86 -10.80 16.16 -2.25
C PRO A 86 -10.12 16.68 -3.53
N LEU A 87 -8.84 16.34 -3.71
CA LEU A 87 -8.09 16.65 -4.91
C LEU A 87 -8.47 15.67 -6.03
N THR A 88 -8.85 16.21 -7.19
CA THR A 88 -9.16 15.42 -8.38
C THR A 88 -7.84 15.02 -9.09
N PRO A 89 -7.60 13.72 -9.34
CA PRO A 89 -6.36 13.29 -10.00
C PRO A 89 -6.28 13.77 -11.45
N LEU A 90 -5.04 13.99 -11.90
CA LEU A 90 -4.73 14.22 -13.31
C LEU A 90 -4.44 12.89 -13.99
N TYR A 91 -4.99 12.69 -15.17
CA TYR A 91 -4.77 11.45 -15.93
C TYR A 91 -3.80 11.69 -17.08
N THR A 92 -2.93 10.71 -17.33
CA THR A 92 -1.99 10.71 -18.45
C THR A 92 -1.98 9.33 -19.11
N ALA A 93 -1.28 9.21 -20.24
CA ALA A 93 -1.22 7.96 -20.97
C ALA A 93 -0.70 6.81 -20.08
N ALA A 94 -1.26 5.62 -20.24
CA ALA A 94 -0.78 4.42 -19.55
C ALA A 94 0.70 4.17 -19.88
N ARG A 95 1.44 3.63 -18.93
CA ARG A 95 2.83 3.23 -19.16
C ARG A 95 2.87 1.95 -19.97
N GLU A 96 3.74 1.90 -20.97
CA GLU A 96 3.95 0.67 -21.72
C GLU A 96 4.50 -0.43 -20.80
N GLY A 97 3.92 -1.62 -20.88
CA GLY A 97 4.31 -2.76 -20.05
C GLY A 97 3.81 -2.72 -18.60
N ASP A 98 2.93 -1.77 -18.22
CA ASP A 98 2.34 -1.79 -16.87
C ASP A 98 1.41 -2.98 -16.69
N ILE A 99 1.59 -3.71 -15.59
CA ILE A 99 0.75 -4.86 -15.24
C ILE A 99 -0.59 -4.34 -14.73
N LEU A 100 -1.69 -4.75 -15.35
CA LEU A 100 -3.02 -4.30 -14.96
C LEU A 100 -3.42 -4.85 -13.58
N HIS A 101 -3.22 -6.15 -13.34
CA HIS A 101 -3.61 -6.78 -12.08
C HIS A 101 -2.48 -7.67 -11.56
N SER A 102 -2.16 -7.51 -10.29
CA SER A 102 -1.17 -8.33 -9.60
C SER A 102 -1.66 -8.65 -8.19
N VAL A 103 -1.75 -9.94 -7.89
CA VAL A 103 -2.11 -10.47 -6.57
C VAL A 103 -1.23 -11.68 -6.26
N GLY A 104 -0.79 -11.79 -5.01
CA GLY A 104 -0.03 -12.93 -4.54
C GLY A 104 -0.94 -14.03 -3.98
N ASP A 105 -0.65 -15.28 -4.30
CA ASP A 105 -1.24 -16.43 -3.60
C ASP A 105 -0.47 -16.66 -2.29
N ASN A 106 -1.13 -16.44 -1.15
CA ASN A 106 -0.57 -16.58 0.18
C ASN A 106 -0.93 -17.91 0.86
N SER A 107 -1.50 -18.87 0.14
CA SER A 107 -1.97 -20.14 0.71
C SER A 107 -0.86 -20.94 1.41
N ARG A 108 0.34 -21.00 0.81
CA ARG A 108 1.48 -21.69 1.40
C ARG A 108 1.94 -21.05 2.72
N ILE A 109 2.13 -19.73 2.74
CA ILE A 109 2.57 -19.06 3.97
C ILE A 109 1.48 -19.11 5.05
N SER A 110 0.21 -19.01 4.69
CA SER A 110 -0.90 -19.15 5.62
C SER A 110 -0.96 -20.55 6.24
N LEU A 111 -0.69 -21.59 5.46
CA LEU A 111 -0.61 -22.96 5.96
C LEU A 111 0.57 -23.12 6.96
N ILE A 112 1.74 -22.59 6.63
CA ILE A 112 2.94 -22.63 7.47
C ILE A 112 2.69 -21.92 8.81
N LEU A 113 2.10 -20.73 8.76
CA LEU A 113 1.87 -19.89 9.94
C LEU A 113 0.66 -20.30 10.77
N GLY A 114 -0.29 -21.05 10.17
CA GLY A 114 -1.59 -21.34 10.78
C GLY A 114 -2.50 -20.09 10.91
N ARG A 115 -2.21 -19.04 10.13
CA ARG A 115 -2.98 -17.79 10.09
C ARG A 115 -2.88 -17.12 8.73
N THR A 116 -3.82 -16.26 8.41
CA THR A 116 -3.76 -15.38 7.23
C THR A 116 -2.92 -14.13 7.50
N ILE A 117 -2.56 -13.42 6.44
CA ILE A 117 -1.96 -12.10 6.50
C ILE A 117 -3.10 -11.10 6.33
N ASP A 118 -3.23 -10.15 7.26
CA ASP A 118 -4.30 -9.17 7.27
C ASP A 118 -4.11 -8.13 6.16
N ASP A 119 -5.22 -7.68 5.59
CA ASP A 119 -5.21 -6.47 4.76
C ASP A 119 -5.18 -5.23 5.66
N ARG A 120 -4.02 -4.58 5.72
CA ARG A 120 -3.79 -3.35 6.46
C ARG A 120 -3.64 -2.12 5.57
N PHE A 121 -4.15 -2.19 4.36
CA PHE A 121 -3.94 -1.17 3.34
C PHE A 121 -4.39 0.22 3.80
N GLU A 122 -5.64 0.39 4.17
CA GLU A 122 -6.18 1.67 4.62
C GLU A 122 -5.48 2.18 5.89
N SER A 123 -5.37 1.33 6.91
CA SER A 123 -4.71 1.71 8.17
C SER A 123 -3.22 2.02 7.99
N GLY A 124 -2.56 1.37 7.05
CA GLY A 124 -1.17 1.62 6.68
C GLY A 124 -0.97 2.99 6.05
N ILE A 125 -1.82 3.35 5.08
CA ILE A 125 -1.80 4.67 4.43
C ILE A 125 -2.10 5.77 5.47
N THR A 126 -3.11 5.58 6.31
CA THR A 126 -3.45 6.53 7.37
C THR A 126 -2.24 6.84 8.28
N LYS A 127 -1.54 5.79 8.75
CA LYS A 127 -0.34 5.97 9.59
C LYS A 127 0.82 6.66 8.85
N MET A 128 0.98 6.39 7.55
CA MET A 128 1.99 7.10 6.75
C MET A 128 1.67 8.60 6.67
N ILE A 129 0.41 8.97 6.44
CA ILE A 129 -0.03 10.36 6.41
C ILE A 129 0.20 11.05 7.77
N GLU A 130 -0.22 10.42 8.86
CA GLU A 130 0.01 10.93 10.23
C GLU A 130 1.49 11.17 10.50
N HIS A 131 2.35 10.26 10.07
CA HIS A 131 3.79 10.39 10.21
C HIS A 131 4.34 11.58 9.43
N GLU A 132 4.00 11.73 8.15
CA GLU A 132 4.45 12.85 7.30
C GLU A 132 4.01 14.20 7.86
N ILE A 133 2.75 14.30 8.31
CA ILE A 133 2.22 15.50 8.98
C ILE A 133 3.03 15.83 10.24
N SER A 134 3.33 14.82 11.06
CA SER A 134 4.08 15.01 12.30
C SER A 134 5.53 15.46 12.05
N CYS A 135 6.14 15.00 10.95
CA CYS A 135 7.47 15.41 10.54
C CYS A 135 7.49 16.85 9.99
N SER A 136 6.48 17.23 9.22
CA SER A 136 6.37 18.59 8.64
C SER A 136 6.16 19.67 9.71
N ASN A 137 5.53 19.34 10.83
CA ASN A 137 5.30 20.27 11.95
C ASN A 137 6.52 20.46 12.88
N ARG A 138 7.66 19.79 12.63
CA ARG A 138 8.88 19.87 13.44
C ARG A 138 9.94 20.83 12.88
N ILE A 139 9.67 21.45 11.75
CA ILE A 139 10.55 22.45 11.09
C ILE A 139 9.92 23.84 11.27
#